data_20545b1eecb35d68548490a337402a60
#
_entry.id   20545b1eecb35d68548490a337402a60
#
_cell.length_a   1.000
_cell.length_b   1.000
_cell.length_c   1.000
_cell.angle_alpha   90.00
_cell.angle_beta   90.00
_cell.angle_gamma   90.00
#
_symmetry.space_group_name_H-M   'P 1'
#
loop_
_entity.id
_entity.type
_entity.pdbx_description
1 polymer ?
#
loop_
_entity_poly.entity_id
_entity_poly.type
_entity_poly.pdbx_seq_one_letter_code
_entity_poly.pdbx_strand_id
1 'polypeptide(L)'
;MRQLIFTLVLCLLITGVYQTKSFAQDKPANVITTAVPFLRLAPDSRASGMGDMGVATTPDAASAFYNIGKAAFNMANNGITVSYSPWLRDLGVRNSYLFAFSGFHKLDNLQAVTFGIRYLKQGMFTLTDDLGNVTNSVSPSDLAIDAGYSRKLSNKMGVGLAIRYIHSKLTDNSGDSRPGNAVAADLGFYYHGKKELGEGWSFGAAITNLGSKMSYSQSATSKDYLPANLGLGVDYTKVLDVDNKLGFGLEVNKLMVPTPPDPTNTAAVNSYNSKSVIGSWFSSFADAPGGFNEELREFQIGIGTEYTYSDALIFRAGYFNENRTKGFRQYATFGAGIHYKVGEAQVSYLVPTGSTAQTSPLTNTFRLTLAFNFK
;
A
#
# COMPACT_ATOMS: atom_id res chain seq x y z
N MET A 1 6.58 17.24 40.26
CA MET A 1 7.65 17.12 39.23
C MET A 1 7.21 16.30 38.00
N ARG A 2 6.67 15.09 38.12
CA ARG A 2 6.25 14.27 36.94
C ARG A 2 5.18 14.95 36.06
N GLN A 3 4.16 15.59 36.67
CA GLN A 3 3.13 16.29 35.87
C GLN A 3 3.66 17.54 35.17
N LEU A 4 4.60 18.26 35.76
CA LEU A 4 5.23 19.43 35.12
C LEU A 4 6.08 19.05 33.88
N ILE A 5 6.79 17.93 33.96
CA ILE A 5 7.59 17.40 32.84
C ILE A 5 6.68 16.95 31.71
N PHE A 6 5.55 16.30 32.04
CA PHE A 6 4.59 15.85 31.00
C PHE A 6 3.93 17.04 30.29
N THR A 7 3.59 18.11 31.02
CA THR A 7 3.02 19.34 30.44
C THR A 7 4.08 20.07 29.58
N LEU A 8 5.34 20.10 29.98
CA LEU A 8 6.41 20.73 29.24
C LEU A 8 6.73 19.98 27.94
N VAL A 9 6.74 18.65 27.96
CA VAL A 9 6.92 17.82 26.78
C VAL A 9 5.76 17.95 25.81
N LEU A 10 4.52 18.04 26.31
CA LEU A 10 3.33 18.25 25.50
C LEU A 10 3.35 19.65 24.84
N CYS A 11 3.76 20.69 25.56
CA CYS A 11 3.93 22.05 25.00
C CYS A 11 5.06 22.12 23.97
N LEU A 12 6.17 21.43 24.15
CA LEU A 12 7.26 21.34 23.18
C LEU A 12 6.87 20.61 21.90
N LEU A 13 6.02 19.59 22.00
CA LEU A 13 5.46 18.89 20.84
C LEU A 13 4.47 19.76 20.05
N ILE A 14 3.72 20.64 20.75
CA ILE A 14 2.75 21.56 20.10
C ILE A 14 3.45 22.75 19.44
N THR A 15 4.53 23.28 20.00
CA THR A 15 5.28 24.42 19.41
C THR A 15 6.17 24.01 18.24
N GLY A 16 6.55 22.74 18.10
CA GLY A 16 7.29 22.21 16.95
C GLY A 16 6.50 22.18 15.63
N VAL A 17 5.17 22.34 15.68
CA VAL A 17 4.29 22.22 14.50
C VAL A 17 4.11 23.53 13.72
N TYR A 18 4.52 24.71 14.27
CA TYR A 18 4.31 26.01 13.64
C TYR A 18 5.57 26.64 13.04
N GLN A 19 6.24 25.93 12.10
CA GLN A 19 7.18 26.59 11.20
C GLN A 19 6.80 26.29 9.75
N THR A 20 5.75 26.94 9.25
CA THR A 20 5.49 27.01 7.81
C THR A 20 6.51 27.93 7.17
N LYS A 21 7.64 27.40 6.74
CA LYS A 21 8.48 28.10 5.78
C LYS A 21 7.73 28.12 4.45
N SER A 22 7.28 29.27 4.03
CA SER A 22 6.80 29.52 2.66
C SER A 22 7.98 29.33 1.71
N PHE A 23 8.06 28.19 1.03
CA PHE A 23 9.02 27.97 -0.04
C PHE A 23 8.38 28.39 -1.36
N ALA A 24 8.69 29.58 -1.81
CA ALA A 24 8.16 30.18 -3.04
C ALA A 24 8.77 29.63 -4.33
N GLN A 25 9.53 28.52 -4.31
CA GLN A 25 10.00 27.80 -5.50
C GLN A 25 10.07 26.31 -5.18
N ASP A 26 8.95 25.60 -5.30
CA ASP A 26 8.98 24.15 -5.31
C ASP A 26 9.68 23.68 -6.60
N LYS A 27 10.65 22.77 -6.45
CA LYS A 27 11.23 22.06 -7.60
C LYS A 27 10.08 21.40 -8.37
N PRO A 28 10.14 21.37 -9.71
CA PRO A 28 9.09 20.74 -10.49
C PRO A 28 8.84 19.32 -10.01
N ALA A 29 7.58 18.95 -9.89
CA ALA A 29 7.20 17.60 -9.50
C ALA A 29 7.63 16.61 -10.59
N ASN A 30 8.37 15.56 -10.19
CA ASN A 30 8.78 14.47 -11.06
C ASN A 30 8.25 13.16 -10.48
N VAL A 31 6.95 12.92 -10.71
CA VAL A 31 6.22 11.78 -10.15
C VAL A 31 6.45 10.55 -11.01
N ILE A 32 6.80 9.43 -10.37
CA ILE A 32 6.89 8.13 -11.04
C ILE A 32 5.47 7.64 -11.34
N THR A 33 5.11 7.60 -12.62
CA THR A 33 3.81 7.11 -13.09
C THR A 33 3.88 5.63 -13.43
N THR A 34 2.80 4.91 -13.14
CA THR A 34 2.69 3.47 -13.42
C THR A 34 1.31 3.13 -13.92
N ALA A 35 1.18 2.03 -14.65
CA ALA A 35 -0.11 1.38 -14.85
C ALA A 35 -0.65 0.90 -13.49
N VAL A 36 -1.96 0.78 -13.38
CA VAL A 36 -2.68 0.18 -12.24
C VAL A 36 -2.19 0.62 -10.85
N PRO A 37 -2.11 1.93 -10.56
CA PRO A 37 -1.58 2.44 -9.29
C PRO A 37 -2.39 2.00 -8.06
N PHE A 38 -3.60 1.45 -8.23
CA PHE A 38 -4.43 0.93 -7.15
C PHE A 38 -3.75 -0.23 -6.38
N LEU A 39 -2.78 -0.91 -7.00
CA LEU A 39 -1.99 -1.97 -6.34
C LEU A 39 -1.11 -1.44 -5.21
N ARG A 40 -0.90 -0.12 -5.13
CA ARG A 40 -0.14 0.56 -4.07
C ARG A 40 -1.01 1.03 -2.90
N LEU A 41 -2.33 0.87 -2.99
CA LEU A 41 -3.26 1.26 -1.93
C LEU A 41 -3.35 0.14 -0.90
N ALA A 42 -3.29 0.48 0.39
CA ALA A 42 -3.56 -0.49 1.46
C ALA A 42 -5.03 -0.94 1.35
N PRO A 43 -5.31 -2.23 1.11
CA PRO A 43 -6.66 -2.67 0.88
C PRO A 43 -7.47 -2.89 2.17
N ASP A 44 -6.84 -3.05 3.33
CA ASP A 44 -7.50 -3.36 4.60
C ASP A 44 -7.32 -2.27 5.65
N SER A 45 -8.18 -2.31 6.70
CA SER A 45 -8.23 -1.31 7.75
C SER A 45 -7.05 -1.38 8.72
N ARG A 46 -6.42 -2.56 8.91
CA ARG A 46 -5.30 -2.70 9.82
C ARG A 46 -4.07 -1.94 9.30
N ALA A 47 -3.60 -2.28 8.12
CA ALA A 47 -2.46 -1.63 7.51
C ALA A 47 -2.72 -0.14 7.30
N SER A 48 -3.89 0.20 6.78
CA SER A 48 -4.32 1.57 6.57
C SER A 48 -4.39 2.40 7.86
N GLY A 49 -4.77 1.80 8.99
CA GLY A 49 -4.78 2.47 10.30
C GLY A 49 -3.39 2.67 10.91
N MET A 50 -2.36 2.02 10.33
CA MET A 50 -0.97 2.04 10.78
C MET A 50 -0.02 2.72 9.78
N GLY A 51 -0.48 3.72 9.00
CA GLY A 51 0.37 4.40 8.02
C GLY A 51 0.71 3.53 6.80
N ASP A 52 -0.24 2.71 6.35
CA ASP A 52 -0.15 1.78 5.21
C ASP A 52 0.94 0.70 5.35
N MET A 53 1.27 0.31 6.58
CA MET A 53 2.29 -0.71 6.86
C MET A 53 1.71 -2.12 6.88
N GLY A 54 2.40 -3.06 6.24
CA GLY A 54 1.98 -4.46 6.20
C GLY A 54 3.10 -5.47 6.05
N VAL A 55 4.31 -5.03 5.71
CA VAL A 55 5.43 -5.92 5.35
C VAL A 55 5.98 -6.72 6.52
N ALA A 56 6.07 -6.12 7.72
CA ALA A 56 6.63 -6.77 8.92
C ALA A 56 5.63 -6.97 10.07
N THR A 57 4.41 -6.44 9.97
CA THR A 57 3.37 -6.59 11.00
C THR A 57 3.03 -8.06 11.25
N THR A 58 2.42 -8.35 12.39
CA THR A 58 1.97 -9.70 12.75
C THR A 58 1.13 -10.34 11.62
N PRO A 59 1.35 -11.62 11.28
CA PRO A 59 0.60 -12.31 10.24
C PRO A 59 -0.92 -12.32 10.46
N ASP A 60 -1.67 -12.10 9.39
CA ASP A 60 -3.14 -12.14 9.34
C ASP A 60 -3.63 -12.58 7.95
N ALA A 61 -4.94 -12.58 7.73
CA ALA A 61 -5.53 -13.01 6.46
C ALA A 61 -5.27 -12.01 5.30
N ALA A 62 -4.92 -10.75 5.59
CA ALA A 62 -4.54 -9.74 4.58
C ALA A 62 -3.05 -9.75 4.24
N SER A 63 -2.24 -10.55 4.94
CA SER A 63 -0.77 -10.55 4.83
C SER A 63 -0.25 -10.76 3.41
N ALA A 64 -0.97 -11.55 2.59
CA ALA A 64 -0.58 -11.82 1.20
C ALA A 64 -0.52 -10.56 0.32
N PHE A 65 -1.26 -9.50 0.66
CA PHE A 65 -1.21 -8.24 -0.09
C PHE A 65 0.08 -7.45 0.12
N TYR A 66 0.82 -7.73 1.20
CA TYR A 66 2.01 -6.97 1.62
C TYR A 66 3.27 -7.82 1.59
N ASN A 67 3.23 -9.00 2.20
CA ASN A 67 4.37 -9.90 2.31
C ASN A 67 3.89 -11.35 2.42
N ILE A 68 3.96 -12.06 1.32
CA ILE A 68 3.52 -13.45 1.24
C ILE A 68 4.31 -14.39 2.17
N GLY A 69 5.56 -14.05 2.54
CA GLY A 69 6.39 -14.83 3.46
C GLY A 69 5.81 -14.97 4.88
N LYS A 70 4.84 -14.10 5.24
CA LYS A 70 4.14 -14.12 6.53
C LYS A 70 3.10 -15.24 6.64
N ALA A 71 2.49 -15.67 5.53
CA ALA A 71 1.27 -16.48 5.55
C ALA A 71 1.41 -17.80 6.32
N ALA A 72 2.55 -18.48 6.24
CA ALA A 72 2.81 -19.72 6.99
C ALA A 72 2.93 -19.52 8.52
N PHE A 73 3.09 -18.28 9.00
CA PHE A 73 3.17 -17.94 10.42
C PHE A 73 1.82 -17.59 11.06
N ASN A 74 0.73 -17.59 10.30
CA ASN A 74 -0.59 -17.40 10.89
C ASN A 74 -0.85 -18.42 12.00
N MET A 75 -1.48 -17.98 13.08
CA MET A 75 -1.80 -18.85 14.24
C MET A 75 -2.98 -19.77 13.94
N ALA A 76 -3.97 -19.29 13.18
CA ALA A 76 -5.10 -20.08 12.72
C ALA A 76 -4.70 -20.99 11.54
N ASN A 77 -5.47 -22.07 11.30
CA ASN A 77 -5.27 -22.93 10.14
C ASN A 77 -5.86 -22.30 8.86
N ASN A 78 -6.95 -21.56 9.01
CA ASN A 78 -7.65 -20.90 7.93
C ASN A 78 -8.00 -19.46 8.35
N GLY A 79 -7.99 -18.55 7.41
CA GLY A 79 -8.47 -17.20 7.64
C GLY A 79 -8.93 -16.55 6.35
N ILE A 80 -9.94 -15.72 6.47
CA ILE A 80 -10.43 -14.90 5.37
C ILE A 80 -10.61 -13.46 5.84
N THR A 81 -10.48 -12.51 4.94
CA THR A 81 -10.78 -11.10 5.19
C THR A 81 -11.49 -10.48 4.00
N VAL A 82 -12.43 -9.61 4.29
CA VAL A 82 -13.18 -8.79 3.32
C VAL A 82 -13.05 -7.35 3.72
N SER A 83 -12.68 -6.49 2.78
CA SER A 83 -12.54 -5.06 3.01
C SER A 83 -13.29 -4.25 1.96
N TYR A 84 -13.86 -3.14 2.41
CA TYR A 84 -14.55 -2.18 1.57
C TYR A 84 -14.12 -0.76 1.95
N SER A 85 -13.77 0.03 0.96
CA SER A 85 -13.40 1.44 1.12
C SER A 85 -14.10 2.28 0.06
N PRO A 86 -15.04 3.17 0.42
CA PRO A 86 -15.54 4.18 -0.49
C PRO A 86 -14.36 5.05 -0.95
N TRP A 87 -14.31 5.36 -2.24
CA TRP A 87 -13.20 6.08 -2.85
C TRP A 87 -13.70 7.36 -3.52
N LEU A 88 -12.90 8.43 -3.53
CA LEU A 88 -13.19 9.70 -4.22
C LEU A 88 -14.52 10.39 -3.85
N ARG A 89 -15.13 10.05 -2.69
CA ARG A 89 -16.45 10.60 -2.32
C ARG A 89 -16.44 12.11 -2.15
N ASP A 90 -15.39 12.63 -1.53
CA ASP A 90 -15.24 14.07 -1.27
C ASP A 90 -14.98 14.88 -2.54
N LEU A 91 -14.55 14.22 -3.61
CA LEU A 91 -14.42 14.81 -4.94
C LEU A 91 -15.71 14.71 -5.76
N GLY A 92 -16.82 14.28 -5.14
CA GLY A 92 -18.12 14.18 -5.78
C GLY A 92 -18.28 12.97 -6.72
N VAL A 93 -17.30 12.07 -6.80
CA VAL A 93 -17.36 10.89 -7.66
C VAL A 93 -18.24 9.83 -7.01
N ARG A 94 -19.38 9.53 -7.65
CA ARG A 94 -20.32 8.51 -7.18
C ARG A 94 -19.89 7.11 -7.64
N ASN A 95 -20.25 6.09 -6.83
CA ASN A 95 -20.02 4.68 -7.15
C ASN A 95 -18.53 4.33 -7.33
N SER A 96 -17.63 5.05 -6.66
CA SER A 96 -16.22 4.74 -6.59
C SER A 96 -15.90 4.01 -5.28
N TYR A 97 -15.21 2.85 -5.36
CA TYR A 97 -14.82 2.07 -4.19
C TYR A 97 -13.68 1.11 -4.49
N LEU A 98 -12.90 0.82 -3.46
CA LEU A 98 -11.95 -0.28 -3.42
C LEU A 98 -12.56 -1.43 -2.61
N PHE A 99 -12.63 -2.60 -3.22
CA PHE A 99 -13.00 -3.87 -2.58
C PHE A 99 -11.79 -4.79 -2.55
N ALA A 100 -11.60 -5.49 -1.44
CA ALA A 100 -10.57 -6.52 -1.33
C ALA A 100 -11.11 -7.73 -0.58
N PHE A 101 -10.70 -8.90 -1.05
CA PHE A 101 -10.92 -10.18 -0.40
C PHE A 101 -9.60 -10.93 -0.39
N SER A 102 -9.22 -11.52 0.74
CA SER A 102 -8.12 -12.47 0.78
C SER A 102 -8.34 -13.56 1.80
N GLY A 103 -7.58 -14.63 1.65
CA GLY A 103 -7.61 -15.73 2.59
C GLY A 103 -6.34 -16.56 2.51
N PHE A 104 -6.14 -17.38 3.55
CA PHE A 104 -5.09 -18.36 3.60
C PHE A 104 -5.61 -19.69 4.13
N HIS A 105 -4.94 -20.75 3.70
CA HIS A 105 -5.09 -22.10 4.24
C HIS A 105 -3.71 -22.71 4.52
N LYS A 106 -3.50 -23.16 5.76
CA LYS A 106 -2.28 -23.88 6.11
C LYS A 106 -2.40 -25.33 5.67
N LEU A 107 -1.48 -25.76 4.81
CA LEU A 107 -1.39 -27.15 4.39
C LEU A 107 -0.85 -28.05 5.52
N ASP A 108 0.04 -27.47 6.32
CA ASP A 108 0.64 -28.05 7.53
C ASP A 108 1.23 -26.93 8.41
N ASN A 109 2.02 -27.30 9.41
CA ASN A 109 2.66 -26.32 10.31
C ASN A 109 3.77 -25.50 9.66
N LEU A 110 4.22 -25.84 8.46
CA LEU A 110 5.32 -25.21 7.74
C LEU A 110 4.87 -24.47 6.50
N GLN A 111 3.68 -24.77 5.96
CA GLN A 111 3.26 -24.34 4.64
C GLN A 111 1.87 -23.73 4.65
N ALA A 112 1.66 -22.72 3.84
CA ALA A 112 0.35 -22.13 3.61
C ALA A 112 0.19 -21.71 2.15
N VAL A 113 -1.03 -21.81 1.65
CA VAL A 113 -1.47 -21.22 0.38
C VAL A 113 -2.36 -20.01 0.65
N THR A 114 -2.34 -19.05 -0.26
CA THR A 114 -3.14 -17.82 -0.16
C THR A 114 -3.88 -17.57 -1.45
N PHE A 115 -4.98 -16.86 -1.32
CA PHE A 115 -5.75 -16.34 -2.43
C PHE A 115 -6.17 -14.90 -2.13
N GLY A 116 -6.19 -14.03 -3.13
CA GLY A 116 -6.61 -12.64 -2.97
C GLY A 116 -7.29 -12.08 -4.21
N ILE A 117 -8.20 -11.14 -4.00
CA ILE A 117 -8.82 -10.32 -5.04
C ILE A 117 -8.78 -8.87 -4.57
N ARG A 118 -8.39 -7.96 -5.46
CA ARG A 118 -8.56 -6.51 -5.31
C ARG A 118 -9.30 -5.96 -6.51
N TYR A 119 -10.34 -5.19 -6.26
CA TYR A 119 -11.15 -4.56 -7.30
C TYR A 119 -11.36 -3.08 -6.98
N LEU A 120 -10.87 -2.21 -7.85
CA LEU A 120 -11.13 -0.77 -7.79
C LEU A 120 -12.13 -0.39 -8.88
N LYS A 121 -13.27 0.17 -8.48
CA LYS A 121 -14.17 0.89 -9.36
C LYS A 121 -13.93 2.38 -9.19
N GLN A 122 -13.60 3.07 -10.28
CA GLN A 122 -13.21 4.48 -10.20
C GLN A 122 -14.40 5.45 -10.31
N GLY A 123 -15.62 4.92 -10.46
CA GLY A 123 -16.83 5.72 -10.62
C GLY A 123 -17.25 5.83 -12.08
N MET A 124 -18.13 6.81 -12.36
CA MET A 124 -18.63 7.08 -13.70
C MET A 124 -18.14 8.47 -14.15
N PHE A 125 -17.58 8.54 -15.33
CA PHE A 125 -17.12 9.77 -15.97
C PHE A 125 -17.87 10.00 -17.27
N THR A 126 -18.37 11.20 -17.45
CA THR A 126 -19.05 11.62 -18.67
C THR A 126 -18.02 12.22 -19.60
N LEU A 127 -17.95 11.70 -20.82
CA LEU A 127 -17.11 12.23 -21.89
C LEU A 127 -17.88 13.26 -22.68
N THR A 128 -17.23 14.38 -23.02
CA THR A 128 -17.82 15.44 -23.83
C THR A 128 -16.97 15.68 -25.06
N ASP A 129 -17.59 16.21 -26.13
CA ASP A 129 -16.89 16.76 -27.28
C ASP A 129 -16.30 18.15 -26.97
N ASP A 130 -15.60 18.74 -27.94
CA ASP A 130 -15.00 20.07 -27.81
C ASP A 130 -16.05 21.20 -27.63
N LEU A 131 -17.31 20.93 -27.88
CA LEU A 131 -18.45 21.84 -27.69
C LEU A 131 -19.15 21.64 -26.35
N GLY A 132 -18.71 20.66 -25.54
CA GLY A 132 -19.30 20.33 -24.26
C GLY A 132 -20.53 19.39 -24.33
N ASN A 133 -20.89 18.87 -25.51
CA ASN A 133 -21.96 17.89 -25.63
C ASN A 133 -21.52 16.53 -25.11
N VAL A 134 -22.40 15.87 -24.37
CA VAL A 134 -22.14 14.51 -23.86
C VAL A 134 -22.05 13.53 -25.02
N THR A 135 -20.92 12.87 -25.18
CA THR A 135 -20.68 11.87 -26.22
C THR A 135 -20.83 10.45 -25.70
N ASN A 136 -20.33 10.19 -24.46
CA ASN A 136 -20.36 8.85 -23.87
C ASN A 136 -20.19 8.92 -22.34
N SER A 137 -20.37 7.80 -21.65
CA SER A 137 -20.04 7.64 -20.23
C SER A 137 -19.21 6.39 -20.03
N VAL A 138 -18.10 6.52 -19.32
CA VAL A 138 -17.19 5.41 -19.02
C VAL A 138 -17.12 5.17 -17.52
N SER A 139 -16.94 3.91 -17.13
CA SER A 139 -16.75 3.50 -15.74
C SER A 139 -15.45 2.68 -15.63
N PRO A 140 -14.31 3.33 -15.41
CA PRO A 140 -13.04 2.66 -15.28
C PRO A 140 -13.01 1.71 -14.10
N SER A 141 -12.31 0.58 -14.28
CA SER A 141 -12.16 -0.42 -13.22
C SER A 141 -10.89 -1.21 -13.38
N ASP A 142 -10.32 -1.59 -12.25
CA ASP A 142 -9.11 -2.39 -12.14
C ASP A 142 -9.40 -3.63 -11.29
N LEU A 143 -8.89 -4.78 -11.73
CA LEU A 143 -9.00 -6.06 -11.04
C LEU A 143 -7.61 -6.68 -10.91
N ALA A 144 -7.29 -7.22 -9.72
CA ALA A 144 -6.15 -8.10 -9.51
C ALA A 144 -6.59 -9.36 -8.77
N ILE A 145 -6.11 -10.52 -9.24
CA ILE A 145 -6.34 -11.83 -8.63
C ILE A 145 -4.98 -12.41 -8.28
N ASP A 146 -4.80 -12.79 -7.03
CA ASP A 146 -3.56 -13.28 -6.46
C ASP A 146 -3.70 -14.73 -6.04
N ALA A 147 -2.66 -15.54 -6.29
CA ALA A 147 -2.50 -16.87 -5.70
C ALA A 147 -1.05 -17.00 -5.21
N GLY A 148 -0.87 -17.51 -4.01
CA GLY A 148 0.45 -17.55 -3.41
C GLY A 148 0.71 -18.79 -2.55
N TYR A 149 2.00 -19.05 -2.33
CA TYR A 149 2.52 -20.10 -1.48
C TYR A 149 3.58 -19.55 -0.55
N SER A 150 3.49 -19.92 0.71
CA SER A 150 4.41 -19.53 1.77
C SER A 150 4.94 -20.74 2.51
N ARG A 151 6.24 -20.70 2.87
CA ARG A 151 6.89 -21.79 3.60
C ARG A 151 7.81 -21.24 4.69
N LYS A 152 7.71 -21.84 5.88
CA LYS A 152 8.71 -21.65 6.94
C LYS A 152 9.98 -22.40 6.57
N LEU A 153 11.10 -21.69 6.56
CA LEU A 153 12.43 -22.28 6.44
C LEU A 153 12.97 -22.71 7.80
N SER A 154 12.49 -22.05 8.86
CA SER A 154 12.75 -22.38 10.26
C SER A 154 11.58 -21.90 11.12
N ASN A 155 11.67 -22.11 12.45
CA ASN A 155 10.67 -21.55 13.39
C ASN A 155 10.59 -20.02 13.37
N LYS A 156 11.58 -19.34 12.80
CA LYS A 156 11.66 -17.87 12.78
C LYS A 156 11.68 -17.26 11.38
N MET A 157 11.99 -18.01 10.34
CA MET A 157 12.14 -17.49 8.98
C MET A 157 11.18 -18.13 8.02
N GLY A 158 10.54 -17.34 7.19
CA GLY A 158 9.67 -17.78 6.12
C GLY A 158 9.87 -17.01 4.83
N VAL A 159 9.57 -17.68 3.75
CA VAL A 159 9.60 -17.13 2.40
C VAL A 159 8.27 -17.41 1.71
N GLY A 160 7.97 -16.66 0.69
CA GLY A 160 6.79 -16.89 -0.12
C GLY A 160 6.92 -16.33 -1.53
N LEU A 161 6.13 -16.92 -2.39
CA LEU A 161 5.96 -16.52 -3.79
C LEU A 161 4.47 -16.41 -4.09
N ALA A 162 4.07 -15.34 -4.77
CA ALA A 162 2.72 -15.21 -5.32
C ALA A 162 2.78 -14.86 -6.80
N ILE A 163 1.75 -15.26 -7.53
CA ILE A 163 1.47 -14.83 -8.90
C ILE A 163 0.20 -13.99 -8.89
N ARG A 164 0.16 -12.99 -9.77
CA ARG A 164 -0.94 -12.03 -9.88
C ARG A 164 -1.33 -11.87 -11.33
N TYR A 165 -2.61 -12.01 -11.62
CA TYR A 165 -3.21 -11.58 -12.87
C TYR A 165 -3.86 -10.21 -12.66
N ILE A 166 -3.65 -9.29 -13.60
CA ILE A 166 -4.14 -7.92 -13.55
C ILE A 166 -4.93 -7.63 -14.82
N HIS A 167 -6.13 -7.09 -14.65
CA HIS A 167 -6.99 -6.60 -15.72
C HIS A 167 -7.43 -5.18 -15.40
N SER A 168 -7.19 -4.25 -16.32
CA SER A 168 -7.53 -2.83 -16.14
C SER A 168 -8.29 -2.33 -17.36
N LYS A 169 -9.47 -1.76 -17.12
CA LYS A 169 -10.32 -1.15 -18.12
C LYS A 169 -10.46 0.34 -17.82
N LEU A 170 -9.85 1.20 -18.64
CA LEU A 170 -9.88 2.66 -18.45
C LEU A 170 -10.97 3.33 -19.30
N THR A 171 -11.33 2.74 -20.43
CA THR A 171 -12.24 3.33 -21.41
C THR A 171 -13.33 2.34 -21.84
N ASP A 172 -14.17 2.74 -22.77
CA ASP A 172 -15.27 1.95 -23.37
C ASP A 172 -14.83 0.95 -24.44
N ASN A 173 -13.52 0.83 -24.69
CA ASN A 173 -12.94 0.00 -25.75
C ASN A 173 -13.31 0.46 -27.18
N SER A 174 -13.54 1.76 -27.35
CA SER A 174 -13.78 2.35 -28.68
C SER A 174 -12.47 2.73 -29.36
N GLY A 175 -12.45 2.69 -30.70
CA GLY A 175 -11.29 3.04 -31.51
C GLY A 175 -10.08 2.14 -31.23
N ASP A 176 -8.93 2.75 -30.99
CA ASP A 176 -7.65 2.08 -30.66
C ASP A 176 -7.56 1.60 -29.22
N SER A 177 -8.50 1.99 -28.36
CA SER A 177 -8.48 1.72 -26.93
C SER A 177 -8.85 0.27 -26.61
N ARG A 178 -8.14 -0.34 -25.65
CA ARG A 178 -8.40 -1.71 -25.18
C ARG A 178 -8.10 -1.84 -23.68
N PRO A 179 -8.66 -2.86 -23.00
CA PRO A 179 -8.24 -3.18 -21.64
C PRO A 179 -6.78 -3.61 -21.60
N GLY A 180 -6.07 -3.14 -20.57
CA GLY A 180 -4.74 -3.61 -20.24
C GLY A 180 -4.78 -4.92 -19.47
N ASN A 181 -3.87 -5.85 -19.80
CA ASN A 181 -3.69 -7.10 -19.08
C ASN A 181 -2.21 -7.29 -18.76
N ALA A 182 -1.92 -7.81 -17.57
CA ALA A 182 -0.56 -8.13 -17.17
C ALA A 182 -0.54 -9.30 -16.18
N VAL A 183 0.64 -9.92 -16.09
CA VAL A 183 0.96 -10.90 -15.05
C VAL A 183 2.14 -10.38 -14.26
N ALA A 184 2.10 -10.55 -12.95
CA ALA A 184 3.15 -10.16 -12.03
C ALA A 184 3.42 -11.26 -11.01
N ALA A 185 4.58 -11.19 -10.36
CA ALA A 185 4.98 -12.04 -9.26
C ALA A 185 5.36 -11.19 -8.04
N ASP A 186 5.15 -11.75 -6.87
CA ASP A 186 5.60 -11.19 -5.59
C ASP A 186 6.53 -12.18 -4.89
N LEU A 187 7.56 -11.66 -4.24
CA LEU A 187 8.50 -12.41 -3.40
C LEU A 187 8.45 -11.82 -2.00
N GLY A 188 8.41 -12.67 -0.98
CA GLY A 188 8.37 -12.25 0.40
C GLY A 188 9.32 -13.02 1.29
N PHE A 189 9.96 -12.31 2.21
CA PHE A 189 10.74 -12.84 3.31
C PHE A 189 10.19 -12.27 4.61
N TYR A 190 10.06 -13.12 5.63
CA TYR A 190 9.61 -12.72 6.95
C TYR A 190 10.43 -13.41 8.03
N TYR A 191 10.88 -12.59 9.00
CA TYR A 191 11.50 -13.07 10.23
C TYR A 191 10.55 -12.85 11.41
N HIS A 192 10.18 -13.94 12.08
CA HIS A 192 9.32 -13.97 13.24
C HIS A 192 10.16 -14.15 14.50
N GLY A 193 10.54 -13.06 15.14
CA GLY A 193 11.33 -13.08 16.37
C GLY A 193 10.51 -12.92 17.65
N LYS A 194 9.16 -12.93 17.54
CA LYS A 194 8.25 -12.77 18.68
C LYS A 194 8.17 -14.06 19.52
N LYS A 195 8.07 -13.90 20.83
CA LYS A 195 7.84 -14.97 21.82
C LYS A 195 6.37 -15.40 21.80
N GLU A 196 6.03 -16.43 22.57
CA GLU A 196 4.66 -17.01 22.65
C GLU A 196 3.58 -15.96 22.99
N LEU A 197 3.86 -15.02 23.90
CA LEU A 197 2.95 -13.93 24.25
C LEU A 197 2.90 -12.79 23.22
N GLY A 198 3.68 -12.89 22.13
CA GLY A 198 3.73 -11.90 21.06
C GLY A 198 4.78 -10.80 21.25
N GLU A 199 5.55 -10.77 22.35
CA GLU A 199 6.62 -9.79 22.58
C GLU A 199 7.84 -10.10 21.69
N GLY A 200 8.38 -9.07 21.06
CA GLY A 200 9.64 -9.17 20.31
C GLY A 200 9.59 -8.46 18.95
N TRP A 201 10.61 -8.71 18.18
CA TRP A 201 10.84 -8.12 16.87
C TRP A 201 10.31 -9.00 15.74
N SER A 202 9.84 -8.37 14.69
CA SER A 202 9.62 -8.97 13.38
C SER A 202 10.28 -8.11 12.31
N PHE A 203 10.82 -8.75 11.27
CA PHE A 203 11.37 -8.07 10.11
C PHE A 203 10.73 -8.65 8.85
N GLY A 204 10.50 -7.82 7.87
CA GLY A 204 9.95 -8.22 6.59
C GLY A 204 10.68 -7.56 5.44
N ALA A 205 10.82 -8.30 4.34
CA ALA A 205 11.21 -7.77 3.04
C ALA A 205 10.26 -8.35 1.99
N ALA A 206 9.75 -7.50 1.13
CA ALA A 206 8.85 -7.91 0.06
C ALA A 206 9.20 -7.17 -1.22
N ILE A 207 9.23 -7.91 -2.33
CA ILE A 207 9.26 -7.33 -3.67
C ILE A 207 7.93 -7.70 -4.31
N THR A 208 7.14 -6.71 -4.69
CA THR A 208 5.78 -6.92 -5.20
C THR A 208 5.63 -6.36 -6.60
N ASN A 209 4.66 -6.91 -7.36
CA ASN A 209 4.31 -6.47 -8.71
C ASN A 209 5.46 -6.57 -9.74
N LEU A 210 6.36 -7.54 -9.59
CA LEU A 210 7.37 -7.85 -10.62
C LEU A 210 6.68 -8.43 -11.85
N GLY A 211 6.44 -7.62 -12.88
CA GLY A 211 5.66 -8.08 -14.03
C GLY A 211 5.91 -7.31 -15.31
N SER A 212 5.21 -7.71 -16.35
CA SER A 212 5.33 -7.11 -17.69
C SER A 212 4.79 -5.68 -17.71
N LYS A 213 5.25 -4.87 -18.66
CA LYS A 213 4.60 -3.59 -18.99
C LYS A 213 3.18 -3.83 -19.51
N MET A 214 2.28 -2.88 -19.29
CA MET A 214 0.90 -2.88 -19.73
C MET A 214 0.65 -1.82 -20.79
N SER A 215 -0.26 -2.10 -21.73
CA SER A 215 -0.70 -1.14 -22.75
C SER A 215 -2.22 -1.09 -22.81
N TYR A 216 -2.75 0.10 -23.02
CA TYR A 216 -4.18 0.40 -23.16
C TYR A 216 -4.57 0.76 -24.60
N SER A 217 -3.68 0.59 -25.57
CA SER A 217 -3.91 0.86 -26.97
C SER A 217 -3.38 -0.29 -27.81
N GLN A 218 -4.00 -0.55 -28.97
CA GLN A 218 -3.54 -1.57 -29.92
C GLN A 218 -2.30 -1.11 -30.69
N SER A 219 -2.25 0.19 -31.00
CA SER A 219 -1.19 0.81 -31.80
C SER A 219 -0.04 1.38 -30.94
N ALA A 220 -0.14 1.31 -29.59
CA ALA A 220 0.86 1.91 -28.73
C ALA A 220 2.25 1.32 -28.92
N THR A 221 3.20 2.19 -29.22
CA THR A 221 4.64 1.86 -29.28
C THR A 221 5.30 1.84 -27.90
N SER A 222 4.70 2.54 -26.92
CA SER A 222 5.14 2.55 -25.52
C SER A 222 4.14 1.83 -24.62
N LYS A 223 4.66 1.24 -23.54
CA LYS A 223 3.86 0.53 -22.53
C LYS A 223 4.26 1.02 -21.16
N ASP A 224 3.29 1.11 -20.26
CA ASP A 224 3.48 1.56 -18.89
C ASP A 224 4.01 0.45 -18.00
N TYR A 225 4.92 0.79 -17.08
CA TYR A 225 5.42 -0.14 -16.06
C TYR A 225 4.34 -0.46 -15.04
N LEU A 226 4.31 -1.70 -14.56
CA LEU A 226 3.59 -2.03 -13.33
C LEU A 226 4.30 -1.38 -12.12
N PRO A 227 3.58 -1.14 -11.02
CA PRO A 227 4.15 -0.53 -9.81
C PRO A 227 4.99 -1.54 -9.02
N ALA A 228 6.06 -2.07 -9.63
CA ALA A 228 7.01 -2.92 -8.94
C ALA A 228 7.58 -2.16 -7.73
N ASN A 229 7.61 -2.81 -6.56
CA ASN A 229 7.94 -2.15 -5.29
C ASN A 229 8.81 -3.03 -4.41
N LEU A 230 9.86 -2.46 -3.83
CA LEU A 230 10.61 -3.03 -2.72
C LEU A 230 10.10 -2.43 -1.41
N GLY A 231 9.59 -3.27 -0.53
CA GLY A 231 9.18 -2.91 0.83
C GLY A 231 10.09 -3.57 1.87
N LEU A 232 10.57 -2.78 2.83
CA LEU A 232 11.33 -3.24 3.98
C LEU A 232 10.61 -2.77 5.24
N GLY A 233 10.37 -3.68 6.17
CA GLY A 233 9.63 -3.36 7.39
C GLY A 233 10.29 -3.93 8.64
N VAL A 234 10.06 -3.25 9.75
CA VAL A 234 10.36 -3.71 11.09
C VAL A 234 9.17 -3.43 12.00
N ASP A 235 8.85 -4.38 12.85
CA ASP A 235 7.79 -4.26 13.85
C ASP A 235 8.29 -4.80 15.19
N TYR A 236 7.98 -4.09 16.28
CA TYR A 236 8.27 -4.51 17.63
C TYR A 236 7.01 -4.46 18.48
N THR A 237 6.70 -5.55 19.15
CA THR A 237 5.61 -5.60 20.11
C THR A 237 6.16 -5.73 21.51
N LYS A 238 5.71 -4.87 22.42
CA LYS A 238 5.95 -4.93 23.86
C LYS A 238 4.68 -5.44 24.56
N VAL A 239 4.83 -6.48 25.35
CA VAL A 239 3.80 -6.91 26.30
C VAL A 239 3.99 -6.13 27.58
N LEU A 240 3.03 -5.28 27.92
CA LEU A 240 3.07 -4.43 29.13
C LEU A 240 2.61 -5.24 30.35
N ASP A 241 1.54 -6.00 30.18
CA ASP A 241 0.98 -6.96 31.15
C ASP A 241 0.11 -7.99 30.41
N VAL A 242 -0.70 -8.77 31.15
CA VAL A 242 -1.55 -9.84 30.59
C VAL A 242 -2.58 -9.32 29.60
N ASP A 243 -3.11 -8.11 29.83
CA ASP A 243 -4.17 -7.53 29.03
C ASP A 243 -3.66 -6.49 28.02
N ASN A 244 -2.45 -5.96 28.18
CA ASN A 244 -1.99 -4.79 27.45
C ASN A 244 -0.77 -5.08 26.60
N LYS A 245 -0.91 -4.88 25.28
CA LYS A 245 0.19 -5.00 24.31
C LYS A 245 0.30 -3.72 23.49
N LEU A 246 1.52 -3.30 23.21
CA LEU A 246 1.82 -2.10 22.42
C LEU A 246 2.82 -2.44 21.32
N GLY A 247 2.42 -2.26 20.08
CA GLY A 247 3.22 -2.48 18.87
C GLY A 247 3.68 -1.16 18.27
N PHE A 248 4.90 -1.16 17.70
CA PHE A 248 5.46 -0.07 16.91
C PHE A 248 6.05 -0.63 15.63
N GLY A 249 5.80 0.03 14.52
CA GLY A 249 6.33 -0.37 13.23
C GLY A 249 6.89 0.80 12.43
N LEU A 250 7.84 0.45 11.56
CA LEU A 250 8.40 1.30 10.53
C LEU A 250 8.48 0.49 9.24
N GLU A 251 8.03 1.09 8.16
CA GLU A 251 8.12 0.50 6.83
C GLU A 251 8.65 1.54 5.83
N VAL A 252 9.55 1.08 4.97
CA VAL A 252 10.12 1.89 3.89
C VAL A 252 9.82 1.17 2.57
N ASN A 253 9.24 1.90 1.64
CA ASN A 253 8.90 1.41 0.32
C ASN A 253 9.60 2.23 -0.77
N LYS A 254 10.03 1.57 -1.85
CA LYS A 254 10.57 2.23 -3.03
C LYS A 254 10.02 1.56 -4.30
N LEU A 255 9.49 2.38 -5.20
CA LEU A 255 9.14 1.90 -6.53
C LEU A 255 10.39 1.50 -7.32
N MET A 256 10.36 0.29 -7.86
CA MET A 256 11.39 -0.25 -8.76
C MET A 256 11.04 0.06 -10.23
N VAL A 257 10.65 1.30 -10.47
CA VAL A 257 10.21 1.84 -11.75
C VAL A 257 11.09 3.04 -12.07
N PRO A 258 11.57 3.18 -13.33
CA PRO A 258 12.45 4.29 -13.68
C PRO A 258 11.76 5.64 -13.47
N THR A 259 12.54 6.62 -13.05
CA THR A 259 12.07 8.01 -12.97
C THR A 259 11.85 8.56 -14.37
N PRO A 260 10.68 9.15 -14.67
CA PRO A 260 10.42 9.75 -15.98
C PRO A 260 11.43 10.85 -16.31
N PRO A 261 12.00 10.86 -17.52
CA PRO A 261 12.90 11.91 -17.95
C PRO A 261 12.13 13.20 -18.29
N ASP A 262 12.87 14.28 -18.51
CA ASP A 262 12.33 15.51 -19.07
C ASP A 262 11.65 15.23 -20.41
N PRO A 263 10.35 15.53 -20.58
CA PRO A 263 9.60 15.24 -21.81
C PRO A 263 10.13 15.98 -23.04
N THR A 264 10.88 17.05 -22.86
CA THR A 264 11.51 17.80 -23.95
C THR A 264 12.76 17.09 -24.51
N ASN A 265 13.34 16.16 -23.77
CA ASN A 265 14.50 15.37 -24.20
C ASN A 265 14.05 14.07 -24.89
N THR A 266 13.83 14.13 -26.20
CA THR A 266 13.37 12.99 -27.01
C THR A 266 14.28 11.74 -26.89
N ALA A 267 15.60 11.92 -26.81
CA ALA A 267 16.52 10.80 -26.66
C ALA A 267 16.36 10.09 -25.32
N ALA A 268 16.19 10.85 -24.23
CA ALA A 268 15.94 10.30 -22.91
C ALA A 268 14.57 9.61 -22.82
N VAL A 269 13.52 10.19 -23.43
CA VAL A 269 12.18 9.59 -23.53
C VAL A 269 12.23 8.26 -24.31
N ASN A 270 12.93 8.20 -25.43
CA ASN A 270 13.09 6.95 -26.20
C ASN A 270 13.84 5.88 -25.38
N SER A 271 14.90 6.26 -24.67
CA SER A 271 15.64 5.37 -23.78
C SER A 271 14.75 4.83 -22.66
N TYR A 272 13.95 5.69 -22.01
CA TYR A 272 12.98 5.30 -20.97
C TYR A 272 11.96 4.28 -21.50
N ASN A 273 11.37 4.55 -22.68
CA ASN A 273 10.36 3.69 -23.27
C ASN A 273 10.91 2.32 -23.70
N SER A 274 12.15 2.29 -24.20
CA SER A 274 12.82 1.06 -24.68
C SER A 274 13.47 0.24 -23.57
N LYS A 275 13.64 0.80 -22.36
CA LYS A 275 14.29 0.11 -21.24
C LYS A 275 13.55 -1.19 -20.88
N SER A 276 14.30 -2.28 -20.72
CA SER A 276 13.71 -3.57 -20.32
C SER A 276 13.14 -3.52 -18.90
N VAL A 277 12.13 -4.34 -18.64
CA VAL A 277 11.49 -4.42 -17.31
C VAL A 277 12.51 -4.81 -16.24
N ILE A 278 13.28 -5.88 -16.47
CA ILE A 278 14.28 -6.36 -15.49
C ILE A 278 15.37 -5.31 -15.29
N GLY A 279 15.85 -4.68 -16.37
CA GLY A 279 16.83 -3.58 -16.27
C GLY A 279 16.31 -2.40 -15.48
N SER A 280 15.00 -2.09 -15.59
CA SER A 280 14.37 -1.00 -14.87
C SER A 280 14.32 -1.23 -13.35
N TRP A 281 14.11 -2.46 -12.90
CA TRP A 281 14.06 -2.77 -11.46
C TRP A 281 15.36 -2.40 -10.74
N PHE A 282 16.50 -2.63 -11.38
CA PHE A 282 17.81 -2.31 -10.78
C PHE A 282 18.21 -0.85 -11.01
N SER A 283 17.98 -0.33 -12.22
CA SER A 283 18.38 1.04 -12.55
C SER A 283 17.58 2.10 -11.79
N SER A 284 16.36 1.79 -11.34
CA SER A 284 15.49 2.69 -10.58
C SER A 284 16.06 3.15 -9.23
N PHE A 285 17.18 2.60 -8.79
CA PHE A 285 17.87 3.03 -7.56
C PHE A 285 18.95 4.12 -7.81
N ALA A 286 19.16 4.52 -9.06
CA ALA A 286 20.20 5.49 -9.42
C ALA A 286 19.86 6.28 -10.70
N ASP A 287 18.59 6.45 -11.06
CA ASP A 287 18.19 7.09 -12.32
C ASP A 287 17.46 8.42 -12.18
N ALA A 288 17.31 8.91 -10.94
CA ALA A 288 16.71 10.22 -10.70
C ALA A 288 17.56 11.35 -11.30
N PRO A 289 16.97 12.25 -12.14
CA PRO A 289 17.72 13.32 -12.82
C PRO A 289 18.47 14.27 -11.90
N GLY A 290 17.96 14.51 -10.69
CA GLY A 290 18.58 15.34 -9.65
C GLY A 290 19.62 14.60 -8.80
N GLY A 291 20.02 13.38 -9.19
CA GLY A 291 21.02 12.56 -8.50
C GLY A 291 20.55 12.00 -7.17
N PHE A 292 21.50 11.62 -6.32
CA PHE A 292 21.23 10.90 -5.06
C PHE A 292 20.23 11.60 -4.12
N ASN A 293 20.24 12.93 -4.05
CA ASN A 293 19.28 13.67 -3.23
C ASN A 293 17.83 13.59 -3.74
N GLU A 294 17.64 13.40 -5.03
CA GLU A 294 16.31 13.15 -5.60
C GLU A 294 15.91 11.69 -5.41
N GLU A 295 16.84 10.77 -5.56
CA GLU A 295 16.66 9.35 -5.30
C GLU A 295 16.15 9.09 -3.88
N LEU A 296 16.71 9.75 -2.88
CA LEU A 296 16.23 9.66 -1.49
C LEU A 296 14.79 10.14 -1.30
N ARG A 297 14.28 11.01 -2.18
CA ARG A 297 12.89 11.49 -2.12
C ARG A 297 11.88 10.47 -2.67
N GLU A 298 12.33 9.43 -3.35
CA GLU A 298 11.48 8.37 -3.90
C GLU A 298 11.08 7.34 -2.86
N PHE A 299 11.75 7.34 -1.70
CA PHE A 299 11.38 6.49 -0.60
C PHE A 299 10.10 6.98 0.07
N GLN A 300 9.17 6.06 0.28
CA GLN A 300 7.94 6.26 1.02
C GLN A 300 8.12 5.65 2.40
N ILE A 301 7.64 6.33 3.43
CA ILE A 301 7.83 5.91 4.82
C ILE A 301 6.48 5.82 5.50
N GLY A 302 6.17 4.66 6.07
CA GLY A 302 5.07 4.42 6.99
C GLY A 302 5.59 4.22 8.40
N ILE A 303 4.99 4.88 9.37
CA ILE A 303 5.20 4.63 10.81
C ILE A 303 3.86 4.40 11.46
N GLY A 304 3.80 3.51 12.45
CA GLY A 304 2.53 3.23 13.11
C GLY A 304 2.69 2.55 14.45
N THR A 305 1.60 2.59 15.19
CA THR A 305 1.46 1.93 16.49
C THR A 305 0.13 1.21 16.57
N GLU A 306 0.13 0.06 17.26
CA GLU A 306 -1.06 -0.75 17.53
C GLU A 306 -1.11 -1.04 19.04
N TYR A 307 -2.16 -0.60 19.70
CA TYR A 307 -2.44 -0.95 21.09
C TYR A 307 -3.56 -1.97 21.14
N THR A 308 -3.33 -3.06 21.85
CA THR A 308 -4.30 -4.16 22.02
C THR A 308 -4.61 -4.33 23.49
N TYR A 309 -5.90 -4.29 23.83
CA TYR A 309 -6.42 -4.50 25.19
C TYR A 309 -7.19 -5.82 25.25
N SER A 310 -6.79 -6.71 26.19
CA SER A 310 -7.38 -8.04 26.47
C SER A 310 -7.56 -8.91 25.21
N ASP A 311 -6.68 -8.75 24.21
CA ASP A 311 -6.79 -9.37 22.88
C ASP A 311 -8.16 -9.15 22.17
N ALA A 312 -8.95 -8.18 22.65
CA ALA A 312 -10.31 -7.91 22.20
C ALA A 312 -10.47 -6.53 21.55
N LEU A 313 -9.93 -5.48 22.16
CA LEU A 313 -10.01 -4.12 21.62
C LEU A 313 -8.67 -3.69 21.07
N ILE A 314 -8.70 -3.11 19.88
CA ILE A 314 -7.49 -2.72 19.16
C ILE A 314 -7.63 -1.26 18.73
N PHE A 315 -6.60 -0.46 19.00
CA PHE A 315 -6.50 0.93 18.55
C PHE A 315 -5.20 1.11 17.77
N ARG A 316 -5.26 1.88 16.70
CA ARG A 316 -4.15 2.12 15.78
C ARG A 316 -4.01 3.60 15.48
N ALA A 317 -2.76 4.02 15.32
CA ALA A 317 -2.42 5.32 14.79
C ALA A 317 -1.18 5.20 13.92
N GLY A 318 -1.09 6.01 12.87
CA GLY A 318 0.05 5.96 11.97
C GLY A 318 0.20 7.25 11.16
N TYR A 319 1.30 7.29 10.43
CA TYR A 319 1.59 8.37 9.50
C TYR A 319 2.28 7.81 8.27
N PHE A 320 1.80 8.23 7.10
CA PHE A 320 2.41 7.91 5.81
C PHE A 320 2.99 9.17 5.20
N ASN A 321 4.21 9.05 4.68
CA ASN A 321 4.91 10.15 4.03
C ASN A 321 5.49 9.74 2.67
N GLU A 322 5.09 10.44 1.64
CA GLU A 322 5.71 10.47 0.33
C GLU A 322 6.12 11.89 -0.01
N ASN A 323 7.32 12.06 -0.57
CA ASN A 323 7.88 13.38 -0.83
C ASN A 323 6.99 14.21 -1.77
N ARG A 324 6.94 15.53 -1.55
CA ARG A 324 6.12 16.46 -2.33
C ARG A 324 6.40 16.43 -3.83
N THR A 325 7.64 16.18 -4.24
CA THR A 325 8.02 16.13 -5.65
C THR A 325 7.79 14.76 -6.29
N LYS A 326 7.37 13.73 -5.50
CA LYS A 326 7.26 12.32 -5.95
C LYS A 326 5.85 11.72 -5.77
N GLY A 327 4.82 12.54 -5.50
CA GLY A 327 3.44 12.09 -5.36
C GLY A 327 2.67 12.79 -4.25
N PHE A 328 3.37 13.31 -3.26
CA PHE A 328 2.83 14.16 -2.19
C PHE A 328 1.71 13.50 -1.37
N ARG A 329 1.73 12.21 -1.16
CA ARG A 329 0.80 11.53 -0.26
C ARG A 329 1.33 11.63 1.18
N GLN A 330 0.75 12.51 1.96
CA GLN A 330 1.07 12.73 3.37
C GLN A 330 -0.23 12.72 4.16
N TYR A 331 -0.35 11.80 5.10
CA TYR A 331 -1.56 11.66 5.91
C TYR A 331 -1.31 10.98 7.25
N ALA A 332 -2.06 11.42 8.24
CA ALA A 332 -2.25 10.70 9.49
C ALA A 332 -3.34 9.65 9.33
N THR A 333 -3.21 8.54 10.03
CA THR A 333 -4.17 7.44 10.00
C THR A 333 -4.57 7.06 11.41
N PHE A 334 -5.83 6.66 11.56
CA PHE A 334 -6.38 6.16 12.80
C PHE A 334 -7.16 4.89 12.50
N GLY A 335 -7.14 3.95 13.44
CA GLY A 335 -7.88 2.70 13.31
C GLY A 335 -8.40 2.19 14.63
N ALA A 336 -9.49 1.44 14.57
CA ALA A 336 -10.01 0.69 15.70
C ALA A 336 -10.47 -0.70 15.23
N GLY A 337 -10.41 -1.68 16.14
CA GLY A 337 -10.87 -3.03 15.88
C GLY A 337 -11.46 -3.68 17.12
N ILE A 338 -12.37 -4.59 16.88
CA ILE A 338 -12.93 -5.48 17.88
C ILE A 338 -12.71 -6.92 17.42
N HIS A 339 -12.07 -7.71 18.27
CA HIS A 339 -11.91 -9.14 18.07
C HIS A 339 -12.84 -9.90 19.02
N TYR A 340 -13.64 -10.79 18.47
CA TYR A 340 -14.53 -11.65 19.25
C TYR A 340 -14.55 -13.06 18.68
N LYS A 341 -14.08 -14.04 19.47
CA LYS A 341 -13.97 -15.44 19.08
C LYS A 341 -13.13 -15.62 17.80
N VAL A 342 -13.79 -15.96 16.69
CA VAL A 342 -13.16 -16.19 15.39
C VAL A 342 -13.23 -14.97 14.47
N GLY A 343 -14.00 -13.95 14.84
CA GLY A 343 -14.28 -12.76 14.01
C GLY A 343 -13.58 -11.52 14.53
N GLU A 344 -13.17 -10.66 13.60
CA GLU A 344 -12.63 -9.33 13.89
C GLU A 344 -13.29 -8.32 12.96
N ALA A 345 -13.80 -7.22 13.52
CA ALA A 345 -14.30 -6.08 12.78
C ALA A 345 -13.36 -4.90 12.99
N GLN A 346 -12.93 -4.27 11.91
CA GLN A 346 -11.93 -3.20 11.94
C GLN A 346 -12.41 -2.03 11.09
N VAL A 347 -12.09 -0.82 11.55
CA VAL A 347 -12.30 0.42 10.81
C VAL A 347 -11.01 1.23 10.79
N SER A 348 -10.81 2.01 9.74
CA SER A 348 -9.74 3.01 9.69
C SER A 348 -10.20 4.27 8.99
N TYR A 349 -9.56 5.36 9.34
CA TYR A 349 -9.82 6.68 8.78
C TYR A 349 -8.50 7.39 8.49
N LEU A 350 -8.44 8.06 7.35
CA LEU A 350 -7.25 8.71 6.84
C LEU A 350 -7.50 10.22 6.72
N VAL A 351 -6.58 11.01 7.30
CA VAL A 351 -6.61 12.47 7.33
C VAL A 351 -5.39 13.01 6.59
N PRO A 352 -5.54 13.59 5.38
CA PRO A 352 -4.44 14.24 4.70
C PRO A 352 -3.85 15.40 5.52
N THR A 353 -2.52 15.53 5.52
CA THR A 353 -1.79 16.53 6.32
C THR A 353 -0.96 17.51 5.48
N GLY A 354 -0.82 17.28 4.18
CA GLY A 354 -0.08 18.15 3.28
C GLY A 354 -0.85 19.43 2.91
N SER A 355 -0.17 20.39 2.32
CA SER A 355 -0.78 21.66 1.85
C SER A 355 -1.82 21.49 0.74
N THR A 356 -1.87 20.33 0.09
CA THR A 356 -2.87 19.92 -0.91
C THR A 356 -3.97 19.03 -0.34
N ALA A 357 -4.15 19.04 0.98
CA ALA A 357 -5.13 18.19 1.68
C ALA A 357 -6.55 18.27 1.07
N GLN A 358 -6.95 19.44 0.60
CA GLN A 358 -8.29 19.66 0.02
C GLN A 358 -8.50 18.99 -1.35
N THR A 359 -7.45 18.62 -2.06
CA THR A 359 -7.54 18.05 -3.41
C THR A 359 -7.02 16.62 -3.51
N SER A 360 -6.58 16.03 -2.40
CA SER A 360 -6.09 14.66 -2.39
C SER A 360 -7.22 13.65 -2.63
N PRO A 361 -7.05 12.70 -3.56
CA PRO A 361 -8.00 11.58 -3.74
C PRO A 361 -8.19 10.72 -2.50
N LEU A 362 -7.27 10.84 -1.53
CA LEU A 362 -7.27 10.11 -0.26
C LEU A 362 -7.99 10.86 0.86
N THR A 363 -8.52 12.08 0.60
CA THR A 363 -9.20 12.89 1.61
C THR A 363 -10.36 12.11 2.21
N ASN A 364 -10.41 12.09 3.56
CA ASN A 364 -11.48 11.47 4.33
C ASN A 364 -11.81 10.02 3.94
N THR A 365 -10.79 9.25 3.54
CA THR A 365 -10.99 7.85 3.18
C THR A 365 -11.26 7.00 4.42
N PHE A 366 -12.41 6.35 4.42
CA PHE A 366 -12.84 5.37 5.44
C PHE A 366 -12.67 3.96 4.90
N ARG A 367 -12.22 3.02 5.73
CA ARG A 367 -12.18 1.59 5.38
C ARG A 367 -12.87 0.76 6.45
N LEU A 368 -13.57 -0.26 6.00
CA LEU A 368 -14.17 -1.29 6.84
C LEU A 368 -13.58 -2.64 6.46
N THR A 369 -13.16 -3.42 7.43
CA THR A 369 -12.64 -4.77 7.23
C THR A 369 -13.29 -5.73 8.22
N LEU A 370 -13.71 -6.88 7.69
CA LEU A 370 -14.15 -8.03 8.48
C LEU A 370 -13.17 -9.16 8.23
N ALA A 371 -12.66 -9.76 9.30
CA ALA A 371 -11.77 -10.91 9.23
C ALA A 371 -12.30 -12.07 10.08
N PHE A 372 -12.08 -13.29 9.62
CA PHE A 372 -12.47 -14.51 10.31
C PHE A 372 -11.32 -15.51 10.27
N ASN A 373 -10.99 -16.06 11.45
CA ASN A 373 -9.93 -17.02 11.63
C ASN A 373 -10.50 -18.33 12.21
N PHE A 374 -10.23 -19.44 11.54
CA PHE A 374 -10.74 -20.77 11.91
C PHE A 374 -9.57 -21.71 12.25
N LYS A 375 -9.77 -22.50 13.30
CA LYS A 375 -8.83 -23.57 13.70
C LYS A 375 -9.01 -24.83 12.84
#